data_3205d1a44cd60264c935c16c55695164
#
_entry.id   3205d1a44cd60264c935c16c55695164
#
_cell.length_a   1.000
_cell.length_b   1.000
_cell.length_c   1.000
_cell.angle_alpha   90.00
_cell.angle_beta   90.00
_cell.angle_gamma   90.00
#
_symmetry.space_group_name_H-M   'P 1'
#
loop_
_entity.id
_entity.type
_entity.pdbx_description
1 polymer ?
#
loop_
_entity_poly.entity_id
_entity_poly.type
_entity_poly.pdbx_seq_one_letter_code
_entity_poly.pdbx_strand_id
1 'polypeptide(L)'
;PYGPRPVEEILLFTEQMIDRLLESDVKAVVLACNTITVNCLPALQQKYMIPIIGMNLAAEAVNQLSEKRSVAILGTAATIAAGKHLEALQGVDTDLRAYPIPCYDFAALVEAGHIGDSQAMSAVSQYLGDVRGEVDVVVLGCTHYPFLAKDIEVFMGDTATIIDPRYCGSSQKP
;
A
#
# COMPACT_ATOMS: atom_id res chain seq x y z
N PRO A 1 15.01 -1.29 2.83
CA PRO A 1 13.72 -0.80 2.38
C PRO A 1 13.77 -0.38 0.91
N TYR A 2 12.69 -0.64 0.15
CA TYR A 2 12.62 -0.32 -1.28
C TYR A 2 12.19 1.12 -1.56
N GLY A 3 11.43 1.74 -0.64
CA GLY A 3 10.79 3.03 -0.84
C GLY A 3 11.68 4.19 -1.34
N PRO A 4 12.94 4.33 -0.89
CA PRO A 4 13.84 5.38 -1.35
C PRO A 4 14.71 4.99 -2.55
N ARG A 5 14.58 3.77 -3.10
CA ARG A 5 15.45 3.27 -4.19
C ARG A 5 14.92 3.64 -5.57
N PRO A 6 15.79 3.82 -6.58
CA PRO A 6 15.39 3.91 -7.98
C PRO A 6 14.62 2.66 -8.44
N VAL A 7 13.67 2.83 -9.34
CA VAL A 7 12.80 1.74 -9.83
C VAL A 7 13.63 0.64 -10.52
N GLU A 8 14.68 1.02 -11.24
CA GLU A 8 15.58 0.10 -11.94
C GLU A 8 16.31 -0.83 -10.95
N GLU A 9 16.71 -0.31 -9.79
CA GLU A 9 17.36 -1.09 -8.73
C GLU A 9 16.36 -2.05 -8.08
N ILE A 10 15.12 -1.58 -7.83
CA ILE A 10 14.04 -2.41 -7.28
C ILE A 10 13.72 -3.56 -8.25
N LEU A 11 13.63 -3.28 -9.54
CA LEU A 11 13.38 -4.28 -10.57
C LEU A 11 14.50 -5.33 -10.60
N LEU A 12 15.76 -4.87 -10.64
CA LEU A 12 16.92 -5.76 -10.64
C LEU A 12 16.94 -6.72 -9.44
N PHE A 13 16.73 -6.20 -8.23
CA PHE A 13 16.67 -7.04 -7.03
C PHE A 13 15.50 -8.03 -7.06
N THR A 14 14.34 -7.58 -7.58
CA THR A 14 13.18 -8.45 -7.69
C THR A 14 13.42 -9.58 -8.71
N GLU A 15 14.05 -9.28 -9.83
CA GLU A 15 14.44 -10.28 -10.83
C GLU A 15 15.39 -11.32 -10.23
N GLN A 16 16.43 -10.89 -9.51
CA GLN A 16 17.36 -11.81 -8.83
C GLN A 16 16.64 -12.73 -7.83
N MET A 17 15.66 -12.21 -7.08
CA MET A 17 14.84 -13.02 -6.16
C MET A 17 13.97 -14.03 -6.93
N ILE A 18 13.35 -13.62 -8.03
CA ILE A 18 12.51 -14.51 -8.85
C ILE A 18 13.38 -15.60 -9.50
N ASP A 19 14.51 -15.24 -10.08
CA ASP A 19 15.44 -16.21 -10.69
C ASP A 19 15.86 -17.27 -9.67
N ARG A 20 16.13 -16.85 -8.41
CA ARG A 20 16.45 -17.78 -7.32
C ARG A 20 15.26 -18.69 -6.95
N LEU A 21 14.04 -18.16 -6.93
CA LEU A 21 12.84 -18.97 -6.66
C LEU A 21 12.58 -20.00 -7.76
N LEU A 22 12.86 -19.66 -9.02
CA LEU A 22 12.68 -20.55 -10.16
C LEU A 22 13.57 -21.81 -10.10
N GLU A 23 14.69 -21.77 -9.40
CA GLU A 23 15.52 -22.95 -9.15
C GLU A 23 14.78 -24.03 -8.32
N SER A 24 13.70 -23.66 -7.63
CA SER A 24 12.91 -24.53 -6.76
C SER A 24 11.59 -25.01 -7.40
N ASP A 25 11.44 -24.93 -8.73
CA ASP A 25 10.26 -25.38 -9.50
C ASP A 25 8.94 -24.78 -8.98
N VAL A 26 8.96 -23.48 -8.66
CA VAL A 26 7.76 -22.77 -8.19
C VAL A 26 6.76 -22.58 -9.33
N LYS A 27 5.45 -22.69 -9.05
CA LYS A 27 4.37 -22.56 -10.02
C LYS A 27 3.90 -21.13 -10.24
N ALA A 28 4.14 -20.25 -9.27
CA ALA A 28 3.76 -18.84 -9.29
C ALA A 28 4.61 -18.05 -8.30
N VAL A 29 4.73 -16.75 -8.50
CA VAL A 29 5.37 -15.83 -7.54
C VAL A 29 4.35 -14.78 -7.11
N VAL A 30 4.27 -14.53 -5.80
CA VAL A 30 3.47 -13.44 -5.22
C VAL A 30 4.40 -12.32 -4.77
N LEU A 31 4.18 -11.13 -5.30
CA LEU A 31 4.89 -9.91 -4.90
C LEU A 31 4.19 -9.32 -3.66
N ALA A 32 4.57 -9.75 -2.47
CA ALA A 32 4.00 -9.27 -1.21
C ALA A 32 4.54 -7.88 -0.81
N CYS A 33 4.64 -6.95 -1.78
CA CYS A 33 5.13 -5.59 -1.59
C CYS A 33 4.43 -4.65 -2.55
N ASN A 34 3.77 -3.61 -2.03
CA ASN A 34 3.10 -2.61 -2.88
C ASN A 34 4.09 -1.87 -3.77
N THR A 35 5.25 -1.46 -3.24
CA THR A 35 6.27 -0.74 -4.02
C THR A 35 6.74 -1.55 -5.24
N ILE A 36 7.00 -2.85 -5.06
CA ILE A 36 7.39 -3.73 -6.18
C ILE A 36 6.20 -3.91 -7.14
N THR A 37 5.01 -4.15 -6.61
CA THR A 37 3.80 -4.35 -7.42
C THR A 37 3.55 -3.16 -8.36
N VAL A 38 3.49 -1.94 -7.82
CA VAL A 38 3.10 -0.78 -8.63
C VAL A 38 4.17 -0.33 -9.61
N ASN A 39 5.45 -0.63 -9.33
CA ASN A 39 6.57 -0.19 -10.18
C ASN A 39 7.06 -1.28 -11.15
N CYS A 40 6.98 -2.56 -10.78
CA CYS A 40 7.69 -3.61 -11.50
C CYS A 40 6.79 -4.70 -12.09
N LEU A 41 5.55 -4.89 -11.61
CA LEU A 41 4.68 -6.01 -12.00
C LEU A 41 4.54 -6.18 -13.51
N PRO A 42 4.25 -5.14 -14.33
CA PRO A 42 4.10 -5.32 -15.77
C PRO A 42 5.38 -5.83 -16.46
N ALA A 43 6.55 -5.31 -16.06
CA ALA A 43 7.83 -5.74 -16.61
C ALA A 43 8.15 -7.20 -16.24
N LEU A 44 7.87 -7.58 -14.98
CA LEU A 44 8.08 -8.95 -14.52
C LEU A 44 7.14 -9.94 -15.20
N GLN A 45 5.86 -9.59 -15.40
CA GLN A 45 4.91 -10.42 -16.13
C GLN A 45 5.27 -10.61 -17.61
N GLN A 46 5.94 -9.63 -18.22
CA GLN A 46 6.45 -9.77 -19.59
C GLN A 46 7.69 -10.67 -19.68
N LYS A 47 8.55 -10.62 -18.64
CA LYS A 47 9.82 -11.35 -18.62
C LYS A 47 9.67 -12.82 -18.27
N TYR A 48 8.79 -13.14 -17.31
CA TYR A 48 8.68 -14.50 -16.76
C TYR A 48 7.45 -15.23 -17.31
N MET A 49 7.62 -16.53 -17.64
CA MET A 49 6.55 -17.38 -18.17
C MET A 49 5.59 -17.92 -17.09
N ILE A 50 5.96 -17.83 -15.81
CA ILE A 50 5.11 -18.24 -14.71
C ILE A 50 4.20 -17.08 -14.25
N PRO A 51 3.05 -17.37 -13.62
CA PRO A 51 2.20 -16.33 -13.06
C PRO A 51 2.93 -15.48 -12.01
N ILE A 52 2.97 -14.17 -12.21
CA ILE A 52 3.43 -13.19 -11.22
C ILE A 52 2.22 -12.40 -10.74
N ILE A 53 1.94 -12.48 -9.44
CA ILE A 53 0.76 -11.90 -8.80
C ILE A 53 1.18 -10.74 -7.89
N GLY A 54 0.62 -9.57 -8.09
CA GLY A 54 0.87 -8.38 -7.25
C GLY A 54 -0.14 -8.22 -6.12
N MET A 55 0.09 -7.20 -5.28
CA MET A 55 -0.86 -6.78 -4.25
C MET A 55 -2.11 -6.17 -4.87
N ASN A 56 -3.25 -6.36 -4.21
CA ASN A 56 -4.47 -5.62 -4.51
C ASN A 56 -4.29 -4.13 -4.16
N LEU A 57 -4.87 -3.22 -4.95
CA LEU A 57 -4.79 -1.76 -4.72
C LEU A 57 -6.02 -1.22 -3.99
N ALA A 58 -6.93 -2.09 -3.53
CA ALA A 58 -8.12 -1.80 -2.74
C ALA A 58 -9.18 -0.90 -3.41
N ALA A 59 -9.11 -0.65 -4.72
CA ALA A 59 -10.01 0.29 -5.40
C ALA A 59 -11.49 -0.09 -5.25
N GLU A 60 -11.84 -1.36 -5.44
CA GLU A 60 -13.22 -1.86 -5.28
C GLU A 60 -13.71 -1.72 -3.82
N ALA A 61 -12.85 -2.01 -2.85
CA ALA A 61 -13.20 -1.89 -1.44
C ALA A 61 -13.42 -0.42 -1.04
N VAL A 62 -12.58 0.48 -1.53
CA VAL A 62 -12.76 1.93 -1.35
C VAL A 62 -14.09 2.38 -1.93
N ASN A 63 -14.39 2.00 -3.17
CA ASN A 63 -15.64 2.38 -3.84
C ASN A 63 -16.90 1.90 -3.09
N GLN A 64 -16.81 0.73 -2.44
CA GLN A 64 -17.92 0.18 -1.65
C GLN A 64 -18.08 0.84 -0.28
N LEU A 65 -16.99 1.28 0.35
CA LEU A 65 -16.97 1.73 1.74
C LEU A 65 -16.96 3.26 1.90
N SER A 66 -16.50 4.00 0.89
CA SER A 66 -16.43 5.46 0.97
C SER A 66 -17.78 6.12 0.68
N GLU A 67 -18.39 6.69 1.71
CA GLU A 67 -19.63 7.48 1.60
C GLU A 67 -19.34 8.92 1.18
N LYS A 68 -18.24 9.51 1.69
CA LYS A 68 -17.82 10.88 1.34
C LYS A 68 -17.12 10.97 -0.02
N ARG A 69 -16.84 9.84 -0.65
CA ARG A 69 -16.06 9.74 -1.88
C ARG A 69 -14.66 10.39 -1.73
N SER A 70 -14.03 10.17 -0.59
CA SER A 70 -12.79 10.84 -0.20
C SER A 70 -11.87 9.87 0.54
N VAL A 71 -10.69 9.57 -0.01
CA VAL A 71 -9.80 8.53 0.46
C VAL A 71 -8.35 9.00 0.61
N ALA A 72 -7.71 8.69 1.72
CA ALA A 72 -6.28 8.83 1.88
C ALA A 72 -5.57 7.53 1.47
N ILE A 73 -4.51 7.62 0.69
CA ILE A 73 -3.68 6.49 0.28
C ILE A 73 -2.30 6.68 0.90
N LEU A 74 -1.99 5.88 1.91
CA LEU A 74 -0.67 5.89 2.55
C LEU A 74 0.27 4.96 1.80
N GLY A 75 1.45 5.43 1.42
CA GLY A 75 2.41 4.60 0.70
C GLY A 75 3.84 5.08 0.89
N THR A 76 4.81 4.28 0.46
CA THR A 76 6.19 4.76 0.32
C THR A 76 6.27 5.81 -0.78
N ALA A 77 7.31 6.64 -0.79
CA ALA A 77 7.49 7.66 -1.83
C ALA A 77 7.41 7.05 -3.25
N ALA A 78 8.07 5.91 -3.49
CA ALA A 78 8.02 5.23 -4.78
C ALA A 78 6.63 4.66 -5.11
N THR A 79 5.87 4.19 -4.11
CA THR A 79 4.49 3.72 -4.30
C THR A 79 3.56 4.86 -4.72
N ILE A 80 3.67 5.99 -4.05
CA ILE A 80 2.83 7.17 -4.35
C ILE A 80 3.21 7.78 -5.69
N ALA A 81 4.50 7.92 -5.98
CA ALA A 81 5.00 8.46 -7.26
C ALA A 81 4.57 7.63 -8.47
N ALA A 82 4.39 6.31 -8.32
CA ALA A 82 3.91 5.43 -9.39
C ALA A 82 2.46 5.72 -9.84
N GLY A 83 1.64 6.37 -9.02
CA GLY A 83 0.27 6.76 -9.34
C GLY A 83 -0.75 5.63 -9.52
N LYS A 84 -0.35 4.35 -9.35
CA LYS A 84 -1.19 3.19 -9.69
C LYS A 84 -2.41 3.02 -8.80
N HIS A 85 -2.35 3.44 -7.55
CA HIS A 85 -3.53 3.46 -6.68
C HIS A 85 -4.56 4.49 -7.19
N LEU A 86 -4.10 5.66 -7.61
CA LEU A 86 -4.96 6.70 -8.18
C LEU A 86 -5.60 6.24 -9.49
N GLU A 87 -4.80 5.65 -10.40
CA GLU A 87 -5.33 5.07 -11.64
C GLU A 87 -6.40 4.01 -11.36
N ALA A 88 -6.16 3.10 -10.40
CA ALA A 88 -7.11 2.06 -10.04
C ALA A 88 -8.41 2.62 -9.45
N LEU A 89 -8.33 3.63 -8.58
CA LEU A 89 -9.49 4.31 -8.01
C LEU A 89 -10.31 5.03 -9.09
N GLN A 90 -9.66 5.78 -9.97
CA GLN A 90 -10.32 6.46 -11.09
C GLN A 90 -10.94 5.48 -12.09
N GLY A 91 -10.39 4.27 -12.20
CA GLY A 91 -10.94 3.20 -13.02
C GLY A 91 -12.27 2.64 -12.51
N VAL A 92 -12.54 2.71 -11.21
CA VAL A 92 -13.82 2.28 -10.61
C VAL A 92 -14.77 3.44 -10.39
N ASP A 93 -14.26 4.64 -10.11
CA ASP A 93 -15.08 5.83 -9.87
C ASP A 93 -14.27 7.12 -10.04
N THR A 94 -14.65 7.91 -11.05
CA THR A 94 -14.00 9.18 -11.37
C THR A 94 -14.28 10.31 -10.36
N ASP A 95 -15.32 10.19 -9.54
CA ASP A 95 -15.71 11.20 -8.56
C ASP A 95 -14.99 11.02 -7.21
N LEU A 96 -14.26 9.94 -7.03
CA LEU A 96 -13.43 9.72 -5.84
C LEU A 96 -12.28 10.73 -5.76
N ARG A 97 -12.24 11.49 -4.66
CA ARG A 97 -11.10 12.35 -4.32
C ARG A 97 -10.07 11.56 -3.55
N ALA A 98 -8.90 11.39 -4.13
CA ALA A 98 -7.80 10.67 -3.50
C ALA A 98 -6.74 11.65 -2.99
N TYR A 99 -6.24 11.38 -1.77
CA TYR A 99 -5.14 12.09 -1.12
C TYR A 99 -3.96 11.12 -1.02
N PRO A 100 -3.06 11.10 -2.02
CA PRO A 100 -1.85 10.28 -1.96
C PRO A 100 -0.84 10.88 -0.98
N ILE A 101 -0.48 10.12 0.06
CA ILE A 101 0.36 10.59 1.17
C ILE A 101 1.63 9.72 1.22
N PRO A 102 2.80 10.27 0.84
CA PRO A 102 4.07 9.56 0.98
C PRO A 102 4.53 9.59 2.45
N CYS A 103 4.53 8.43 3.11
CA CYS A 103 4.98 8.27 4.48
C CYS A 103 6.44 7.80 4.50
N TYR A 104 7.38 8.72 4.64
CA TYR A 104 8.81 8.48 4.45
C TYR A 104 9.43 7.61 5.57
N ASP A 105 8.90 7.70 6.79
CA ASP A 105 9.46 7.09 7.99
C ASP A 105 8.63 5.94 8.57
N PHE A 106 7.37 5.75 8.16
CA PHE A 106 6.50 4.70 8.71
C PHE A 106 7.13 3.31 8.68
N ALA A 107 7.74 2.91 7.56
CA ALA A 107 8.38 1.60 7.48
C ALA A 107 9.58 1.50 8.43
N ALA A 108 10.38 2.57 8.57
CA ALA A 108 11.53 2.61 9.49
C ALA A 108 11.08 2.58 10.96
N LEU A 109 10.01 3.26 11.31
CA LEU A 109 9.41 3.22 12.66
C LEU A 109 8.96 1.80 13.02
N VAL A 110 8.26 1.12 12.10
CA VAL A 110 7.83 -0.27 12.30
C VAL A 110 9.03 -1.19 12.49
N GLU A 111 10.06 -1.09 11.64
CA GLU A 111 11.29 -1.90 11.75
C GLU A 111 12.06 -1.62 13.05
N ALA A 112 11.98 -0.40 13.57
CA ALA A 112 12.58 -0.03 14.86
C ALA A 112 11.72 -0.43 16.06
N GLY A 113 10.50 -0.97 15.84
CA GLY A 113 9.59 -1.42 16.91
C GLY A 113 8.75 -0.30 17.52
N HIS A 114 8.71 0.88 16.90
CA HIS A 114 7.84 2.00 17.32
C HIS A 114 6.40 1.75 16.85
N ILE A 115 5.63 1.06 17.68
CA ILE A 115 4.23 0.69 17.44
C ILE A 115 3.45 0.96 18.74
N GLY A 116 2.38 1.73 18.67
CA GLY A 116 1.56 2.08 19.85
C GLY A 116 2.24 3.05 20.82
N ASP A 117 3.28 3.75 20.39
CA ASP A 117 4.03 4.68 21.21
C ASP A 117 3.91 6.14 20.71
N SER A 118 4.56 7.06 21.43
CA SER A 118 4.50 8.49 21.09
C SER A 118 5.16 8.83 19.76
N GLN A 119 6.15 8.05 19.30
CA GLN A 119 6.81 8.28 18.00
C GLN A 119 5.89 7.87 16.85
N ALA A 120 5.25 6.69 16.96
CA ALA A 120 4.24 6.24 16.01
C ALA A 120 3.09 7.26 15.91
N MET A 121 2.53 7.68 17.05
CA MET A 121 1.42 8.65 17.09
C MET A 121 1.82 10.02 16.53
N SER A 122 3.03 10.49 16.80
CA SER A 122 3.55 11.76 16.25
C SER A 122 3.63 11.69 14.72
N ALA A 123 4.18 10.59 14.17
CA ALA A 123 4.28 10.41 12.73
C ALA A 123 2.89 10.27 12.08
N VAL A 124 1.97 9.51 12.68
CA VAL A 124 0.58 9.40 12.21
C VAL A 124 -0.09 10.78 12.17
N SER A 125 0.05 11.57 13.23
CA SER A 125 -0.51 12.92 13.30
C SER A 125 0.09 13.85 12.22
N GLN A 126 1.39 13.74 11.96
CA GLN A 126 2.07 14.54 10.94
C GLN A 126 1.54 14.24 9.53
N TYR A 127 1.33 12.96 9.17
CA TYR A 127 0.90 12.59 7.84
C TYR A 127 -0.61 12.71 7.62
N LEU A 128 -1.41 12.48 8.65
CA LEU A 128 -2.87 12.43 8.52
C LEU A 128 -3.59 13.67 9.05
N GLY A 129 -2.87 14.62 9.67
CA GLY A 129 -3.46 15.81 10.28
C GLY A 129 -4.32 16.61 9.32
N ASP A 130 -3.82 16.87 8.11
CA ASP A 130 -4.52 17.69 7.10
C ASP A 130 -5.73 17.00 6.47
N VAL A 131 -5.84 15.68 6.56
CA VAL A 131 -6.94 14.91 5.97
C VAL A 131 -7.91 14.34 7.00
N ARG A 132 -7.64 14.55 8.30
CA ARG A 132 -8.54 14.12 9.37
C ARG A 132 -9.89 14.83 9.28
N GLY A 133 -10.95 14.03 9.15
CA GLY A 133 -12.31 14.54 8.95
C GLY A 133 -12.68 14.84 7.50
N GLU A 134 -11.69 14.99 6.59
CA GLU A 134 -11.91 15.17 5.16
C GLU A 134 -12.12 13.84 4.43
N VAL A 135 -11.42 12.79 4.86
CA VAL A 135 -11.52 11.45 4.29
C VAL A 135 -12.33 10.54 5.20
N ASP A 136 -13.02 9.57 4.61
CA ASP A 136 -13.75 8.51 5.31
C ASP A 136 -13.16 7.11 5.07
N VAL A 137 -12.11 7.02 4.27
CA VAL A 137 -11.34 5.80 4.05
C VAL A 137 -9.84 6.11 4.08
N VAL A 138 -9.05 5.22 4.69
CA VAL A 138 -7.58 5.25 4.65
C VAL A 138 -7.08 3.90 4.15
N VAL A 139 -6.34 3.89 3.03
CA VAL A 139 -5.74 2.68 2.44
C VAL A 139 -4.29 2.55 2.89
N LEU A 140 -3.93 1.37 3.41
CA LEU A 140 -2.58 1.04 3.83
C LEU A 140 -1.76 0.47 2.65
N GLY A 141 -1.20 1.34 1.81
CA GLY A 141 -0.46 1.01 0.59
C GLY A 141 0.98 0.54 0.82
N CYS A 142 1.29 -0.01 1.99
CA CYS A 142 2.58 -0.65 2.30
C CYS A 142 2.37 -1.79 3.29
N THR A 143 3.09 -2.88 3.12
CA THR A 143 2.98 -4.09 3.97
C THR A 143 3.46 -3.89 5.41
N HIS A 144 4.17 -2.82 5.71
CA HIS A 144 4.54 -2.41 7.08
C HIS A 144 3.40 -1.66 7.79
N TYR A 145 2.57 -0.93 7.08
CA TYR A 145 1.61 0.00 7.68
C TYR A 145 0.48 -0.65 8.48
N PRO A 146 0.08 -1.92 8.24
CA PRO A 146 -0.84 -2.61 9.12
C PRO A 146 -0.38 -2.72 10.58
N PHE A 147 0.93 -2.66 10.84
CA PHE A 147 1.45 -2.59 12.23
C PHE A 147 1.11 -1.27 12.93
N LEU A 148 0.89 -0.19 12.16
CA LEU A 148 0.46 1.12 12.66
C LEU A 148 -1.08 1.31 12.57
N ALA A 149 -1.83 0.29 12.13
CA ALA A 149 -3.28 0.42 11.92
C ALA A 149 -3.99 0.93 13.18
N LYS A 150 -3.60 0.42 14.36
CA LYS A 150 -4.20 0.85 15.63
C LYS A 150 -3.89 2.32 15.97
N ASP A 151 -2.68 2.78 15.71
CA ASP A 151 -2.29 4.19 15.90
C ASP A 151 -3.08 5.09 14.95
N ILE A 152 -3.26 4.65 13.69
CA ILE A 152 -4.07 5.35 12.68
C ILE A 152 -5.54 5.38 13.09
N GLU A 153 -6.11 4.25 13.55
CA GLU A 153 -7.49 4.18 14.05
C GLU A 153 -7.71 5.14 15.22
N VAL A 154 -6.81 5.14 16.21
CA VAL A 154 -6.89 6.02 17.37
C VAL A 154 -6.84 7.49 16.96
N PHE A 155 -5.98 7.84 16.00
CA PHE A 155 -5.85 9.20 15.49
C PHE A 155 -7.08 9.64 14.69
N MET A 156 -7.53 8.80 13.74
CA MET A 156 -8.68 9.11 12.88
C MET A 156 -10.01 9.05 13.63
N GLY A 157 -10.10 8.23 14.69
CA GLY A 157 -11.35 7.97 15.40
C GLY A 157 -12.41 7.36 14.50
N ASP A 158 -13.69 7.68 14.75
CA ASP A 158 -14.83 7.17 13.97
C ASP A 158 -15.00 7.87 12.60
N THR A 159 -14.04 8.70 12.20
CA THR A 159 -14.17 9.50 10.96
C THR A 159 -13.75 8.75 9.70
N ALA A 160 -12.98 7.66 9.81
CA ALA A 160 -12.49 6.92 8.66
C ALA A 160 -12.35 5.41 8.93
N THR A 161 -12.67 4.63 7.90
CA THR A 161 -12.42 3.18 7.84
C THR A 161 -11.01 2.92 7.31
N ILE A 162 -10.25 2.05 8.02
CA ILE A 162 -8.91 1.65 7.57
C ILE A 162 -9.00 0.39 6.72
N ILE A 163 -8.44 0.45 5.52
CA ILE A 163 -8.40 -0.68 4.59
C ILE A 163 -6.96 -1.21 4.51
N ASP A 164 -6.80 -2.48 4.85
CA ASP A 164 -5.61 -3.27 4.56
C ASP A 164 -5.82 -4.06 3.26
N PRO A 165 -5.10 -3.75 2.18
CA PRO A 165 -5.29 -4.41 0.88
C PRO A 165 -5.05 -5.92 0.89
N ARG A 166 -4.37 -6.47 1.90
CA ARG A 166 -4.15 -7.92 2.05
C ARG A 166 -5.47 -8.70 2.17
N TYR A 167 -6.50 -8.06 2.69
CA TYR A 167 -7.83 -8.68 2.90
C TYR A 167 -8.84 -8.32 1.79
N CYS A 168 -8.47 -7.47 0.83
CA CYS A 168 -9.34 -7.12 -0.28
C CYS A 168 -9.35 -8.27 -1.30
N GLY A 169 -10.51 -8.90 -1.48
CA GLY A 169 -10.70 -10.03 -2.43
C GLY A 169 -10.86 -11.40 -1.77
N SER A 170 -10.65 -11.52 -0.47
CA SER A 170 -11.12 -12.69 0.29
C SER A 170 -12.54 -12.39 0.80
N SER A 171 -13.49 -13.29 0.57
CA SER A 171 -14.85 -13.23 1.11
C SER A 171 -14.91 -13.45 2.64
N GLN A 172 -13.81 -13.29 3.34
CA GLN A 172 -13.73 -13.37 4.78
C GLN A 172 -13.67 -11.96 5.38
N LYS A 173 -14.80 -11.55 5.95
CA LYS A 173 -14.81 -10.51 6.99
C LYS A 173 -14.02 -11.03 8.20
N PRO A 174 -13.27 -10.18 8.91
CA PRO A 174 -12.65 -10.55 10.17
C PRO A 174 -13.67 -10.99 11.21
#